data_61f51f3a3590586409fbc6cc9f9e2f95
#
_entry.id   61f51f3a3590586409fbc6cc9f9e2f95
#
_cell.length_a   1.000
_cell.length_b   1.000
_cell.length_c   1.000
_cell.angle_alpha   90.00
_cell.angle_beta   90.00
_cell.angle_gamma   90.00
#
_symmetry.space_group_name_H-M   'P 1'
#
loop_
_entity.id
_entity.type
_entity.pdbx_description
1 polymer ?
#
loop_
_entity_poly.entity_id
_entity_poly.type
_entity_poly.pdbx_seq_one_letter_code
_entity_poly.pdbx_strand_id
1 'polypeptide(L)'
;YTIDIVMKRLKELGKEAYRMNSDLFSSKLSFDYSLSDNKNTVQIQIDDRVIDANAVEAVWYRKLWQAEAPDELDDDFKEIYLQEYYTMQNIFFESLRDIPWFNPIAKDHEISNNKFGQLSVAAQNGIEIPKSLFTNNQEQVKAFFYEECNKQMIAKHHGTLSRSMLGNTPFFPTTQITEPNLAALATLIYCPMIFQEMIPKAYELRIIYVDGEFFAGKINAGQSERGKKDWRIAT
;
A
#
# COMPACT_ATOMS: atom_id res chain seq x y z
N TYR A 1 7.62 15.44 -5.43
CA TYR A 1 7.06 14.08 -5.25
C TYR A 1 6.95 13.35 -6.59
N THR A 2 6.82 12.00 -6.59
CA THR A 2 6.76 11.20 -7.84
C THR A 2 5.58 11.61 -8.73
N ILE A 3 4.42 11.93 -8.14
CA ILE A 3 3.22 12.37 -8.88
C ILE A 3 3.51 13.65 -9.66
N ASP A 4 4.17 14.62 -9.06
CA ASP A 4 4.44 15.92 -9.69
C ASP A 4 5.36 15.77 -10.91
N ILE A 5 6.32 14.84 -10.85
CA ILE A 5 7.20 14.52 -11.99
C ILE A 5 6.40 13.92 -13.14
N VAL A 6 5.49 12.99 -12.86
CA VAL A 6 4.64 12.37 -13.89
C VAL A 6 3.68 13.40 -14.49
N MET A 7 3.02 14.21 -13.67
CA MET A 7 2.14 15.29 -14.17
C MET A 7 2.88 16.30 -15.04
N LYS A 8 4.10 16.70 -14.64
CA LYS A 8 4.96 17.56 -15.46
C LYS A 8 5.26 16.92 -16.82
N ARG A 9 5.60 15.62 -16.82
CA ARG A 9 5.91 14.91 -18.07
C ARG A 9 4.69 14.77 -18.97
N LEU A 10 3.53 14.48 -18.43
CA LEU A 10 2.27 14.44 -19.20
C LEU A 10 1.98 15.80 -19.86
N LYS A 11 2.15 16.89 -19.11
CA LYS A 11 2.01 18.25 -19.67
C LYS A 11 2.99 18.56 -20.81
N GLU A 12 4.25 18.14 -20.68
CA GLU A 12 5.26 18.25 -21.74
C GLU A 12 4.86 17.49 -23.02
N LEU A 13 4.12 16.37 -22.85
CA LEU A 13 3.57 15.55 -23.93
C LEU A 13 2.22 16.07 -24.45
N GLY A 14 1.77 17.26 -24.01
CA GLY A 14 0.49 17.84 -24.41
C GLY A 14 -0.74 17.15 -23.82
N LYS A 15 -0.56 16.31 -22.77
CA LYS A 15 -1.66 15.64 -22.07
C LYS A 15 -2.07 16.41 -20.84
N GLU A 16 -3.36 16.50 -20.63
CA GLU A 16 -3.93 17.05 -19.43
C GLU A 16 -3.97 16.00 -18.32
N ALA A 17 -3.62 16.37 -17.09
CA ALA A 17 -3.60 15.45 -15.95
C ALA A 17 -4.15 16.15 -14.70
N TYR A 18 -4.98 15.42 -13.97
CA TYR A 18 -5.59 15.87 -12.73
C TYR A 18 -5.15 14.99 -11.57
N ARG A 19 -4.88 15.61 -10.42
CA ARG A 19 -4.55 14.88 -9.20
C ARG A 19 -5.74 14.85 -8.26
N MET A 20 -6.31 13.68 -8.05
CA MET A 20 -7.33 13.45 -7.06
C MET A 20 -6.68 13.07 -5.72
N ASN A 21 -6.80 13.90 -4.71
CA ASN A 21 -6.41 13.62 -3.34
C ASN A 21 -7.66 13.16 -2.57
N SER A 22 -7.74 11.88 -2.27
CA SER A 22 -8.93 11.28 -1.67
C SER A 22 -9.21 11.71 -0.22
N ASP A 23 -8.23 12.28 0.44
CA ASP A 23 -8.31 12.85 1.80
C ASP A 23 -8.84 14.28 1.85
N LEU A 24 -9.03 14.92 0.70
CA LEU A 24 -9.51 16.31 0.61
C LEU A 24 -11.02 16.42 0.28
N PHE A 25 -11.79 15.37 0.57
CA PHE A 25 -13.24 15.40 0.40
C PHE A 25 -13.87 16.54 1.24
N SER A 26 -14.95 17.09 0.71
CA SER A 26 -15.68 18.25 1.18
C SER A 26 -14.93 19.59 1.15
N SER A 27 -13.61 19.59 1.14
CA SER A 27 -12.84 20.84 1.04
C SER A 27 -12.45 21.21 -0.39
N LYS A 28 -11.99 20.21 -1.18
CA LYS A 28 -11.46 20.40 -2.54
C LYS A 28 -11.89 19.34 -3.54
N LEU A 29 -12.70 18.38 -3.09
CA LEU A 29 -13.21 17.29 -3.90
C LEU A 29 -14.71 17.15 -3.65
N SER A 30 -15.51 17.22 -4.70
CA SER A 30 -16.93 16.91 -4.66
C SER A 30 -17.34 16.02 -5.82
N PHE A 31 -18.46 15.32 -5.66
CA PHE A 31 -19.04 14.41 -6.63
C PHE A 31 -20.40 14.93 -7.08
N ASP A 32 -20.66 14.86 -8.39
CA ASP A 32 -21.93 15.24 -8.99
C ASP A 32 -22.36 14.17 -10.01
N TYR A 33 -23.33 13.36 -9.62
CA TYR A 33 -23.84 12.26 -10.42
C TYR A 33 -25.32 12.46 -10.68
N SER A 34 -25.72 12.38 -11.94
CA SER A 34 -27.12 12.45 -12.30
C SER A 34 -27.51 11.33 -13.26
N LEU A 35 -28.70 10.81 -13.08
CA LEU A 35 -29.29 9.76 -13.91
C LEU A 35 -30.68 10.15 -14.33
N SER A 36 -30.96 10.15 -15.62
CA SER A 36 -32.28 10.36 -16.19
C SER A 36 -32.50 9.38 -17.35
N ASP A 37 -33.71 9.29 -17.86
CA ASP A 37 -34.15 8.27 -18.85
C ASP A 37 -33.21 8.09 -20.06
N ASN A 38 -32.49 9.14 -20.47
CA ASN A 38 -31.60 9.09 -21.62
C ASN A 38 -30.22 9.71 -21.37
N LYS A 39 -29.89 10.05 -20.14
CA LYS A 39 -28.63 10.71 -19.81
C LYS A 39 -28.09 10.25 -18.44
N ASN A 40 -26.85 9.83 -18.46
CA ASN A 40 -26.06 9.53 -17.27
C ASN A 40 -24.85 10.47 -17.26
N THR A 41 -24.65 11.20 -16.17
CA THR A 41 -23.46 12.03 -15.96
C THR A 41 -22.78 11.60 -14.67
N VAL A 42 -21.47 11.40 -14.73
CA VAL A 42 -20.62 11.12 -13.58
C VAL A 42 -19.47 12.12 -13.64
N GLN A 43 -19.49 13.08 -12.75
CA GLN A 43 -18.50 14.14 -12.69
C GLN A 43 -17.90 14.26 -11.31
N ILE A 44 -16.65 14.67 -11.25
CA ILE A 44 -16.00 15.11 -10.01
C ILE A 44 -15.50 16.54 -10.20
N GLN A 45 -15.57 17.31 -9.14
CA GLN A 45 -14.89 18.59 -9.07
C GLN A 45 -13.64 18.45 -8.23
N ILE A 46 -12.50 18.86 -8.78
CA ILE A 46 -11.21 18.91 -8.08
C ILE A 46 -10.74 20.38 -8.11
N ASP A 47 -10.68 21.02 -6.95
CA ASP A 47 -10.50 22.46 -6.83
C ASP A 47 -11.57 23.20 -7.69
N ASP A 48 -11.16 23.99 -8.66
CA ASP A 48 -12.06 24.76 -9.55
C ASP A 48 -12.39 24.05 -10.87
N ARG A 49 -12.03 22.77 -11.02
CA ARG A 49 -12.17 22.02 -12.28
C ARG A 49 -13.16 20.89 -12.17
N VAL A 50 -14.09 20.86 -13.10
CA VAL A 50 -15.03 19.74 -13.27
C VAL A 50 -14.47 18.75 -14.29
N ILE A 51 -14.41 17.48 -13.92
CA ILE A 51 -13.93 16.38 -14.74
C ILE A 51 -15.08 15.40 -14.95
N ASP A 52 -15.47 15.24 -16.22
CA ASP A 52 -16.44 14.21 -16.62
C ASP A 52 -15.74 12.85 -16.75
N ALA A 53 -16.31 11.82 -16.17
CA ALA A 53 -15.75 10.47 -16.25
C ALA A 53 -15.53 9.99 -17.70
N ASN A 54 -16.42 10.38 -18.61
CA ASN A 54 -16.31 10.04 -20.02
C ASN A 54 -15.12 10.71 -20.74
N ALA A 55 -14.54 11.75 -20.17
CA ALA A 55 -13.37 12.43 -20.71
C ALA A 55 -12.04 11.86 -20.18
N VAL A 56 -12.09 10.91 -19.24
CA VAL A 56 -10.90 10.31 -18.65
C VAL A 56 -10.39 9.18 -19.56
N GLU A 57 -9.16 9.32 -20.05
CA GLU A 57 -8.52 8.33 -20.93
C GLU A 57 -7.78 7.22 -20.17
N ALA A 58 -7.25 7.51 -18.97
CA ALA A 58 -6.52 6.55 -18.14
C ALA A 58 -6.44 7.01 -16.69
N VAL A 59 -6.26 6.07 -15.78
CA VAL A 59 -6.05 6.35 -14.36
C VAL A 59 -4.69 5.81 -13.91
N TRP A 60 -3.91 6.64 -13.24
CA TRP A 60 -2.77 6.17 -12.48
C TRP A 60 -3.12 6.12 -10.99
N TYR A 61 -3.38 4.92 -10.51
CA TYR A 61 -3.58 4.65 -9.09
C TYR A 61 -2.22 4.55 -8.39
N ARG A 62 -1.96 5.48 -7.49
CA ARG A 62 -0.72 5.47 -6.71
C ARG A 62 -0.95 5.08 -5.26
N LYS A 63 -1.92 5.70 -4.63
CA LYS A 63 -2.35 5.43 -3.26
C LYS A 63 -3.59 6.27 -2.95
N LEU A 64 -4.57 5.69 -2.30
CA LEU A 64 -5.67 6.43 -1.70
C LEU A 64 -5.35 6.68 -0.21
N TRP A 65 -5.52 7.91 0.22
CA TRP A 65 -5.53 8.26 1.62
C TRP A 65 -6.95 8.13 2.16
N GLN A 66 -7.05 7.77 3.44
CA GLN A 66 -8.35 7.76 4.10
C GLN A 66 -8.82 9.21 4.27
N ALA A 67 -10.08 9.46 3.89
CA ALA A 67 -10.74 10.69 4.27
C ALA A 67 -10.93 10.72 5.78
N GLU A 68 -10.85 11.90 6.36
CA GLU A 68 -11.16 12.15 7.76
C GLU A 68 -12.46 12.93 7.82
N ALA A 69 -13.31 12.62 8.78
CA ALA A 69 -14.50 13.41 9.02
C ALA A 69 -14.09 14.78 9.58
N PRO A 70 -14.74 15.87 9.17
CA PRO A 70 -14.47 17.20 9.73
C PRO A 70 -14.63 17.23 11.25
N ASP A 71 -13.79 18.00 11.94
CA ASP A 71 -13.83 18.11 13.40
C ASP A 71 -15.14 18.73 13.91
N GLU A 72 -15.75 19.62 13.09
CA GLU A 72 -17.02 20.27 13.37
C GLU A 72 -18.24 19.35 13.22
N LEU A 73 -18.07 18.15 12.64
CA LEU A 73 -19.13 17.17 12.51
C LEU A 73 -19.30 16.42 13.83
N ASP A 74 -20.55 16.30 14.29
CA ASP A 74 -20.92 15.51 15.46
C ASP A 74 -20.45 14.06 15.28
N ASP A 75 -19.91 13.47 16.36
CA ASP A 75 -19.34 12.13 16.32
C ASP A 75 -20.34 11.06 15.88
N ASP A 76 -21.63 11.24 16.19
CA ASP A 76 -22.71 10.33 15.79
C ASP A 76 -22.89 10.26 14.25
N PHE A 77 -22.45 11.27 13.52
CA PHE A 77 -22.57 11.34 12.05
C PHE A 77 -21.27 11.02 11.30
N LYS A 78 -20.13 10.91 11.98
CA LYS A 78 -18.83 10.70 11.31
C LYS A 78 -18.75 9.40 10.52
N GLU A 79 -19.35 8.34 11.05
CA GLU A 79 -19.37 7.05 10.37
C GLU A 79 -20.18 7.09 9.07
N ILE A 80 -21.40 7.64 9.13
CA ILE A 80 -22.27 7.75 7.93
C ILE A 80 -21.65 8.69 6.90
N TYR A 81 -21.05 9.80 7.33
CA TYR A 81 -20.33 10.71 6.45
C TYR A 81 -19.25 10.01 5.63
N LEU A 82 -18.41 9.19 6.28
CA LEU A 82 -17.37 8.44 5.62
C LEU A 82 -17.94 7.35 4.70
N GLN A 83 -19.00 6.67 5.12
CA GLN A 83 -19.69 5.66 4.32
C GLN A 83 -20.24 6.26 3.02
N GLU A 84 -20.94 7.39 3.10
CA GLU A 84 -21.48 8.08 1.93
C GLU A 84 -20.37 8.56 0.99
N TYR A 85 -19.31 9.14 1.54
CA TYR A 85 -18.14 9.53 0.75
C TYR A 85 -17.53 8.36 -0.02
N TYR A 86 -17.26 7.24 0.67
CA TYR A 86 -16.65 6.08 0.01
C TYR A 86 -17.60 5.43 -1.00
N THR A 87 -18.91 5.51 -0.78
CA THR A 87 -19.90 5.05 -1.75
C THR A 87 -19.83 5.89 -3.03
N MET A 88 -19.80 7.22 -2.92
CA MET A 88 -19.66 8.10 -4.07
C MET A 88 -18.32 7.92 -4.79
N GLN A 89 -17.23 7.76 -4.05
CA GLN A 89 -15.92 7.48 -4.62
C GLN A 89 -15.91 6.16 -5.42
N ASN A 90 -16.53 5.12 -4.88
CA ASN A 90 -16.63 3.81 -5.55
C ASN A 90 -17.46 3.90 -6.84
N ILE A 91 -18.56 4.65 -6.86
CA ILE A 91 -19.36 4.90 -8.07
C ILE A 91 -18.49 5.57 -9.15
N PHE A 92 -17.68 6.56 -8.77
CA PHE A 92 -16.76 7.21 -9.70
C PHE A 92 -15.74 6.22 -10.26
N PHE A 93 -15.11 5.41 -9.43
CA PHE A 93 -14.13 4.42 -9.89
C PHE A 93 -14.76 3.33 -10.76
N GLU A 94 -15.99 2.92 -10.44
CA GLU A 94 -16.73 1.96 -11.25
C GLU A 94 -17.06 2.52 -12.63
N SER A 95 -17.36 3.82 -12.75
CA SER A 95 -17.56 4.47 -14.04
C SER A 95 -16.32 4.50 -14.93
N LEU A 96 -15.14 4.34 -14.33
CA LEU A 96 -13.84 4.33 -15.01
C LEU A 96 -13.26 2.91 -15.20
N ARG A 97 -14.02 1.86 -14.91
CA ARG A 97 -13.51 0.47 -14.90
C ARG A 97 -13.01 -0.03 -16.27
N ASP A 98 -13.58 0.49 -17.35
CA ASP A 98 -13.31 0.02 -18.71
C ASP A 98 -12.15 0.75 -19.40
N ILE A 99 -11.54 1.73 -18.74
CA ILE A 99 -10.34 2.43 -19.23
C ILE A 99 -9.06 1.87 -18.59
N PRO A 100 -7.88 2.14 -19.18
CA PRO A 100 -6.61 1.66 -18.60
C PRO A 100 -6.33 2.21 -17.20
N TRP A 101 -5.95 1.31 -16.28
CA TRP A 101 -5.51 1.64 -14.93
C TRP A 101 -4.08 1.17 -14.68
N PHE A 102 -3.26 2.02 -14.09
CA PHE A 102 -1.88 1.76 -13.67
C PHE A 102 -1.75 1.93 -12.14
N ASN A 103 -1.94 0.89 -11.29
CA ASN A 103 -2.53 -0.44 -11.52
C ASN A 103 -4.04 -0.40 -11.17
N PRO A 104 -4.84 -1.42 -11.55
CA PRO A 104 -6.22 -1.55 -11.08
C PRO A 104 -6.28 -1.68 -9.55
N ILE A 105 -7.16 -0.91 -8.90
CA ILE A 105 -7.28 -0.86 -7.42
C ILE A 105 -7.53 -2.25 -6.84
N ALA A 106 -8.45 -3.01 -7.43
CA ALA A 106 -8.76 -4.36 -6.97
C ALA A 106 -7.53 -5.28 -6.96
N LYS A 107 -6.71 -5.21 -8.01
CA LYS A 107 -5.46 -5.99 -8.09
C LYS A 107 -4.41 -5.51 -7.11
N ASP A 108 -4.28 -4.22 -6.91
CA ASP A 108 -3.37 -3.69 -5.90
C ASP A 108 -3.78 -4.15 -4.50
N HIS A 109 -5.05 -4.08 -4.14
CA HIS A 109 -5.56 -4.54 -2.84
C HIS A 109 -5.41 -6.06 -2.65
N GLU A 110 -5.68 -6.85 -3.68
CA GLU A 110 -5.51 -8.30 -3.64
C GLU A 110 -4.06 -8.71 -3.37
N ILE A 111 -3.10 -8.03 -4.00
CA ILE A 111 -1.69 -8.43 -4.00
C ILE A 111 -0.91 -7.74 -2.88
N SER A 112 -1.15 -6.46 -2.59
CA SER A 112 -0.25 -5.64 -1.77
C SER A 112 -0.05 -6.16 -0.34
N ASN A 113 -1.08 -6.70 0.28
CA ASN A 113 -1.05 -7.26 1.64
C ASN A 113 -0.92 -8.78 1.67
N ASN A 114 -1.06 -9.45 0.52
CA ASN A 114 -0.95 -10.91 0.42
C ASN A 114 0.50 -11.37 0.23
N LYS A 115 1.33 -11.22 1.28
CA LYS A 115 2.75 -11.64 1.24
C LYS A 115 2.91 -13.14 1.01
N PHE A 116 1.99 -13.95 1.51
CA PHE A 116 1.99 -15.38 1.26
C PHE A 116 1.80 -15.69 -0.23
N GLY A 117 0.80 -15.09 -0.87
CA GLY A 117 0.57 -15.24 -2.32
C GLY A 117 1.75 -14.76 -3.16
N GLN A 118 2.36 -13.60 -2.80
CA GLN A 118 3.56 -13.09 -3.48
C GLN A 118 4.72 -14.09 -3.44
N LEU A 119 5.02 -14.66 -2.27
CA LEU A 119 6.07 -15.67 -2.12
C LEU A 119 5.74 -16.96 -2.86
N SER A 120 4.48 -17.40 -2.82
CA SER A 120 4.03 -18.60 -3.55
C SER A 120 4.24 -18.45 -5.06
N VAL A 121 3.86 -17.30 -5.63
CA VAL A 121 4.08 -17.01 -7.05
C VAL A 121 5.58 -16.96 -7.38
N ALA A 122 6.39 -16.34 -6.53
CA ALA A 122 7.84 -16.29 -6.72
C ALA A 122 8.44 -17.71 -6.77
N ALA A 123 8.10 -18.55 -5.79
CA ALA A 123 8.57 -19.93 -5.72
C ALA A 123 8.14 -20.78 -6.93
N GLN A 124 6.88 -20.65 -7.36
CA GLN A 124 6.34 -21.35 -8.55
C GLN A 124 7.09 -20.96 -9.84
N ASN A 125 7.66 -19.75 -9.88
CA ASN A 125 8.46 -19.27 -11.00
C ASN A 125 9.96 -19.49 -10.81
N GLY A 126 10.38 -20.35 -9.87
CA GLY A 126 11.77 -20.71 -9.66
C GLY A 126 12.63 -19.65 -8.98
N ILE A 127 12.00 -18.61 -8.39
CA ILE A 127 12.71 -17.61 -7.60
C ILE A 127 12.92 -18.17 -6.19
N GLU A 128 14.16 -18.17 -5.72
CA GLU A 128 14.48 -18.55 -4.36
C GLU A 128 13.83 -17.58 -3.37
N ILE A 129 13.11 -18.15 -2.41
CA ILE A 129 12.40 -17.38 -1.37
C ILE A 129 12.94 -17.71 0.01
N PRO A 130 12.90 -16.79 0.99
CA PRO A 130 13.24 -17.10 2.37
C PRO A 130 12.22 -18.09 2.97
N LYS A 131 12.67 -19.00 3.83
CA LYS A 131 11.77 -19.79 4.66
C LYS A 131 10.85 -18.85 5.43
N SER A 132 9.54 -19.11 5.42
CA SER A 132 8.54 -18.17 5.91
C SER A 132 7.42 -18.89 6.66
N LEU A 133 7.07 -18.36 7.82
CA LEU A 133 5.98 -18.84 8.67
C LEU A 133 5.01 -17.69 8.94
N PHE A 134 3.71 -17.92 8.70
CA PHE A 134 2.63 -16.98 8.93
C PHE A 134 1.74 -17.54 10.03
N THR A 135 1.80 -16.98 11.23
CA THR A 135 1.14 -17.61 12.38
C THR A 135 0.84 -16.64 13.53
N ASN A 136 -0.08 -17.05 14.40
CA ASN A 136 -0.28 -16.51 15.74
C ASN A 136 -0.01 -17.60 16.83
N ASN A 137 0.61 -18.71 16.47
CA ASN A 137 0.92 -19.80 17.39
C ASN A 137 2.39 -19.71 17.85
N GLN A 138 2.58 -19.43 19.15
CA GLN A 138 3.91 -19.25 19.73
C GLN A 138 4.80 -20.50 19.64
N GLU A 139 4.23 -21.71 19.73
CA GLU A 139 5.03 -22.95 19.69
C GLU A 139 5.57 -23.20 18.28
N GLN A 140 4.79 -22.89 17.25
CA GLN A 140 5.25 -22.93 15.88
C GLN A 140 6.39 -21.94 15.64
N VAL A 141 6.33 -20.73 16.23
CA VAL A 141 7.41 -19.74 16.10
C VAL A 141 8.69 -20.23 16.77
N LYS A 142 8.59 -20.85 17.96
CA LYS A 142 9.76 -21.42 18.65
C LYS A 142 10.40 -22.53 17.83
N ALA A 143 9.61 -23.49 17.34
CA ALA A 143 10.11 -24.56 16.47
C ALA A 143 10.79 -23.98 15.23
N PHE A 144 10.14 -23.04 14.53
CA PHE A 144 10.68 -22.40 13.35
C PHE A 144 12.00 -21.65 13.62
N PHE A 145 12.11 -20.98 14.76
CA PHE A 145 13.32 -20.25 15.18
C PHE A 145 14.51 -21.19 15.38
N TYR A 146 14.31 -22.32 16.08
CA TYR A 146 15.40 -23.25 16.38
C TYR A 146 15.71 -24.21 15.24
N GLU A 147 14.68 -24.79 14.63
CA GLU A 147 14.82 -25.92 13.71
C GLU A 147 15.01 -25.48 12.25
N GLU A 148 14.30 -24.42 11.83
CA GLU A 148 14.30 -23.98 10.43
C GLU A 148 15.22 -22.78 10.19
N CYS A 149 15.24 -21.80 11.10
CA CYS A 149 16.01 -20.57 10.94
C CYS A 149 17.38 -20.58 11.61
N ASN A 150 17.73 -21.65 12.32
CA ASN A 150 18.99 -21.73 13.07
C ASN A 150 19.27 -20.42 13.87
N LYS A 151 18.26 -19.91 14.59
CA LYS A 151 18.26 -18.67 15.39
C LYS A 151 18.49 -17.37 14.59
N GLN A 152 18.46 -17.44 13.27
CA GLN A 152 18.56 -16.31 12.37
C GLN A 152 17.18 -15.99 11.78
N MET A 153 16.36 -15.27 12.53
CA MET A 153 14.96 -15.02 12.19
C MET A 153 14.61 -13.53 12.33
N ILE A 154 13.72 -13.08 11.47
CA ILE A 154 13.11 -11.75 11.53
C ILE A 154 11.59 -11.87 11.65
N ALA A 155 10.95 -10.85 12.23
CA ALA A 155 9.50 -10.69 12.26
C ALA A 155 9.07 -9.46 11.50
N LYS A 156 7.89 -9.55 10.85
CA LYS A 156 7.27 -8.48 10.05
C LYS A 156 5.76 -8.46 10.27
N HIS A 157 5.17 -7.29 10.11
CA HIS A 157 3.72 -7.17 10.00
C HIS A 157 3.22 -7.44 8.57
N HIS A 158 1.96 -7.88 8.44
CA HIS A 158 1.29 -8.05 7.15
C HIS A 158 1.04 -6.70 6.46
N GLY A 159 0.53 -5.74 7.23
CA GLY A 159 0.16 -4.42 6.73
C GLY A 159 1.34 -3.54 6.37
N THR A 160 1.11 -2.62 5.46
CA THR A 160 2.07 -1.57 5.12
C THR A 160 2.02 -0.43 6.13
N LEU A 161 3.15 0.25 6.28
CA LEU A 161 3.37 1.36 7.21
C LEU A 161 2.65 2.67 6.80
N SER A 162 1.51 2.60 6.13
CA SER A 162 0.87 3.77 5.53
C SER A 162 0.54 4.89 6.52
N ARG A 163 0.28 4.56 7.77
CA ARG A 163 -0.03 5.54 8.82
C ARG A 163 1.20 6.08 9.58
N SER A 164 2.33 5.37 9.52
CA SER A 164 3.54 5.78 10.26
C SER A 164 4.22 7.02 9.70
N MET A 165 3.92 7.41 8.47
CA MET A 165 4.48 8.62 7.85
C MET A 165 3.81 9.92 8.34
N LEU A 166 2.72 9.84 9.09
CA LEU A 166 2.01 10.98 9.66
C LEU A 166 2.45 11.36 11.09
N GLY A 167 3.57 10.81 11.55
CA GLY A 167 4.28 11.30 12.74
C GLY A 167 3.79 10.78 14.10
N ASN A 168 2.57 10.29 14.24
CA ASN A 168 1.99 9.90 15.54
C ASN A 168 1.68 8.39 15.68
N THR A 169 1.92 7.60 14.65
CA THR A 169 1.63 6.16 14.69
C THR A 169 2.91 5.37 14.91
N PRO A 170 2.92 4.35 15.78
CA PRO A 170 4.09 3.52 16.01
C PRO A 170 4.59 2.89 14.72
N PHE A 171 5.87 3.06 14.42
CA PHE A 171 6.55 2.40 13.32
C PHE A 171 7.10 1.06 13.80
N PHE A 172 6.63 -0.02 13.20
CA PHE A 172 7.13 -1.37 13.46
C PHE A 172 8.02 -1.82 12.30
N PRO A 173 9.34 -1.58 12.38
CA PRO A 173 10.26 -2.04 11.36
C PRO A 173 10.39 -3.56 11.37
N THR A 174 10.94 -4.12 10.30
CA THR A 174 11.43 -5.51 10.32
C THR A 174 12.36 -5.69 11.50
N THR A 175 12.03 -6.61 12.41
CA THR A 175 12.73 -6.80 13.67
C THR A 175 13.42 -8.16 13.70
N GLN A 176 14.70 -8.19 14.02
CA GLN A 176 15.42 -9.45 14.28
C GLN A 176 14.93 -10.04 15.58
N ILE A 177 14.58 -11.32 15.56
CA ILE A 177 14.17 -12.09 16.72
C ILE A 177 15.40 -12.74 17.36
N THR A 178 15.50 -12.60 18.65
CA THR A 178 16.52 -13.21 19.51
C THR A 178 15.86 -14.06 20.57
N GLU A 179 16.62 -14.94 21.25
CA GLU A 179 16.05 -15.79 22.30
C GLU A 179 15.27 -15.03 23.38
N PRO A 180 15.73 -13.86 23.90
CA PRO A 180 14.94 -13.06 24.84
C PRO A 180 13.56 -12.65 24.31
N ASN A 181 13.43 -12.41 22.99
CA ASN A 181 12.15 -12.03 22.40
C ASN A 181 11.11 -13.15 22.43
N LEU A 182 11.54 -14.41 22.52
CA LEU A 182 10.64 -15.56 22.58
C LEU A 182 9.76 -15.55 23.84
N ALA A 183 10.17 -14.88 24.91
CA ALA A 183 9.36 -14.72 26.12
C ALA A 183 8.11 -13.87 25.87
N ALA A 184 8.11 -12.96 24.90
CA ALA A 184 6.99 -12.09 24.57
C ALA A 184 5.98 -12.75 23.61
N LEU A 185 6.22 -13.96 23.11
CA LEU A 185 5.36 -14.62 22.11
C LEU A 185 3.94 -14.94 22.63
N ALA A 186 3.70 -14.93 23.94
CA ALA A 186 2.35 -15.12 24.47
C ALA A 186 1.34 -14.10 23.95
N THR A 187 1.79 -12.88 23.58
CA THR A 187 0.94 -11.83 23.01
C THR A 187 0.64 -12.02 21.53
N LEU A 188 1.31 -12.97 20.86
CA LEU A 188 1.14 -13.23 19.44
C LEU A 188 -0.29 -13.66 19.08
N ILE A 189 -1.02 -14.25 20.02
CA ILE A 189 -2.42 -14.64 19.84
C ILE A 189 -3.30 -13.47 19.39
N TYR A 190 -2.96 -12.24 19.77
CA TYR A 190 -3.72 -11.03 19.42
C TYR A 190 -3.33 -10.42 18.07
N CYS A 191 -2.16 -10.79 17.52
CA CYS A 191 -1.63 -10.18 16.31
C CYS A 191 -0.84 -11.21 15.49
N PRO A 192 -1.47 -11.89 14.53
CA PRO A 192 -0.74 -12.76 13.61
C PRO A 192 0.38 -12.01 12.90
N MET A 193 1.55 -12.63 12.79
CA MET A 193 2.74 -12.03 12.20
C MET A 193 3.38 -12.94 11.15
N ILE A 194 4.31 -12.37 10.40
CA ILE A 194 5.18 -13.09 9.47
C ILE A 194 6.54 -13.24 10.11
N PHE A 195 7.02 -14.48 10.21
CA PHE A 195 8.37 -14.83 10.60
C PHE A 195 9.12 -15.37 9.38
N GLN A 196 10.35 -14.93 9.21
CA GLN A 196 11.18 -15.37 8.07
C GLN A 196 12.61 -15.62 8.53
N GLU A 197 13.31 -16.53 7.86
CA GLU A 197 14.75 -16.61 8.01
C GLU A 197 15.40 -15.26 7.64
N MET A 198 16.43 -14.90 8.37
CA MET A 198 17.18 -13.67 8.12
C MET A 198 18.23 -13.92 7.03
N ILE A 199 17.99 -13.39 5.84
CA ILE A 199 18.92 -13.49 4.73
C ILE A 199 20.05 -12.45 4.91
N PRO A 200 21.33 -12.86 5.01
CA PRO A 200 22.46 -11.95 4.93
C PRO A 200 22.48 -11.27 3.55
N LYS A 201 22.36 -9.97 3.51
CA LYS A 201 22.25 -9.21 2.26
C LYS A 201 23.43 -8.27 2.04
N ALA A 202 24.02 -8.31 0.87
CA ALA A 202 25.04 -7.36 0.45
C ALA A 202 24.42 -6.01 0.01
N TYR A 203 23.25 -6.07 -0.60
CA TYR A 203 22.47 -4.92 -1.04
C TYR A 203 21.00 -5.32 -1.22
N GLU A 204 20.14 -4.34 -1.44
CA GLU A 204 18.75 -4.57 -1.86
C GLU A 204 18.53 -3.99 -3.26
N LEU A 205 17.60 -4.58 -4.01
CA LEU A 205 17.12 -4.04 -5.28
C LEU A 205 15.68 -3.58 -5.14
N ARG A 206 15.41 -2.40 -5.70
CA ARG A 206 14.07 -1.94 -6.00
C ARG A 206 13.85 -2.05 -7.48
N ILE A 207 12.98 -2.97 -7.87
CA ILE A 207 12.66 -3.22 -9.28
C ILE A 207 11.26 -2.72 -9.54
N ILE A 208 11.12 -1.90 -10.58
CA ILE A 208 9.85 -1.40 -11.09
C ILE A 208 9.69 -1.98 -12.49
N TYR A 209 8.56 -2.59 -12.75
CA TYR A 209 8.19 -3.08 -14.07
C TYR A 209 7.12 -2.15 -14.66
N VAL A 210 7.34 -1.70 -15.88
CA VAL A 210 6.40 -0.85 -16.63
C VAL A 210 6.42 -1.28 -18.08
N ASP A 211 5.30 -1.73 -18.60
CA ASP A 211 5.06 -1.99 -20.02
C ASP A 211 6.19 -2.81 -20.71
N GLY A 212 6.59 -3.93 -20.08
CA GLY A 212 7.65 -4.81 -20.60
C GLY A 212 9.07 -4.47 -20.16
N GLU A 213 9.29 -3.31 -19.56
CA GLU A 213 10.62 -2.84 -19.14
C GLU A 213 10.83 -2.93 -17.63
N PHE A 214 12.06 -3.24 -17.22
CA PHE A 214 12.48 -3.29 -15.83
C PHE A 214 13.42 -2.13 -15.48
N PHE A 215 13.10 -1.41 -14.45
CA PHE A 215 13.94 -0.35 -13.88
C PHE A 215 14.42 -0.78 -12.50
N ALA A 216 15.73 -0.97 -12.33
CA ALA A 216 16.31 -1.45 -11.09
C ALA A 216 17.15 -0.39 -10.39
N GLY A 217 16.82 -0.12 -9.15
CA GLY A 217 17.61 0.73 -8.25
C GLY A 217 18.30 -0.12 -7.18
N LYS A 218 19.61 0.08 -6.99
CA LYS A 218 20.40 -0.57 -5.94
C LYS A 218 20.42 0.27 -4.68
N ILE A 219 20.12 -0.35 -3.53
CA ILE A 219 20.16 0.26 -2.21
C ILE A 219 21.27 -0.42 -1.41
N ASN A 220 22.30 0.33 -1.03
CA ASN A 220 23.41 -0.18 -0.21
C ASN A 220 23.07 -0.16 1.28
N ALA A 221 22.01 -0.89 1.65
CA ALA A 221 21.48 -0.94 3.01
C ALA A 221 22.51 -1.50 4.05
N GLY A 222 23.50 -2.24 3.58
CA GLY A 222 24.56 -2.82 4.42
C GLY A 222 25.54 -1.83 5.05
N GLN A 223 25.48 -0.53 4.70
CA GLN A 223 26.39 0.49 5.23
C GLN A 223 26.08 0.91 6.68
N SER A 224 24.90 0.57 7.21
CA SER A 224 24.55 0.82 8.61
C SER A 224 23.93 -0.43 9.25
N GLU A 225 24.17 -0.62 10.55
CA GLU A 225 23.59 -1.76 11.30
C GLU A 225 22.03 -1.77 11.27
N ARG A 226 21.43 -0.58 11.26
CA ARG A 226 19.98 -0.45 11.13
C ARG A 226 19.50 -0.80 9.71
N GLY A 227 20.19 -0.33 8.69
CA GLY A 227 19.89 -0.60 7.29
C GLY A 227 20.01 -2.07 6.92
N LYS A 228 20.91 -2.83 7.56
CA LYS A 228 21.01 -4.30 7.38
C LYS A 228 19.70 -5.02 7.70
N LYS A 229 18.91 -4.50 8.62
CA LYS A 229 17.61 -5.07 9.02
C LYS A 229 16.48 -4.51 8.17
N ASP A 230 16.41 -3.21 8.03
CA ASP A 230 15.39 -2.50 7.22
C ASP A 230 16.01 -1.24 6.61
N TRP A 231 16.10 -1.18 5.28
CA TRP A 231 16.69 -0.03 4.57
C TRP A 231 15.97 1.30 4.84
N ARG A 232 14.70 1.24 5.22
CA ARG A 232 13.85 2.43 5.50
C ARG A 232 14.29 3.19 6.75
N ILE A 233 15.08 2.55 7.61
CA ILE A 233 15.65 3.15 8.83
C ILE A 233 17.16 3.38 8.72
N ALA A 234 17.70 3.31 7.50
CA ALA A 234 19.14 3.48 7.23
C ALA A 234 19.60 4.95 7.22
N THR A 235 18.65 5.88 7.22
CA THR A 235 18.90 7.34 7.22
C THR A 235 18.95 7.91 8.60
#